data_d2962cf44c451c8e52bdf837d75a9493
#
_entry.id   d2962cf44c451c8e52bdf837d75a9493
#
_cell.length_a   1.000
_cell.length_b   1.000
_cell.length_c   1.000
_cell.angle_alpha   90.00
_cell.angle_beta   90.00
_cell.angle_gamma   90.00
#
_symmetry.space_group_name_H-M   'P 1'
#
loop_
_entity.id
_entity.type
_entity.pdbx_description
1 polymer ?
#
loop_
_entity_poly.entity_id
_entity_poly.type
_entity_poly.pdbx_seq_one_letter_code
_entity_poly.pdbx_strand_id
1 'polypeptide(L)'
;ILGGNGMGKSTALSIICSLNKPYRGKVEISPLNKNSFDTLVAVLPQNPQTLFLKKTVLEDLYEVFDGRKISKEEKERRVTSAVKLCRLENLCNRHPYDLSGGEQQRAALAKILLIRPQILLLDEPTKGLDAEFKIEFAQIIYDLNKAGITVLMVSHDVEFCAVYPSRCLMFFNGEVVSEGTPRTFFSSNSFYSTSASRMTKGIIDNAVSSNDVIYACTGKSRDIQINRNTPDIDLFKNDTENIPLQKNKAENKKLSVFKKIFGFLGAVLFILGLIINLEYIPNFSAKTLPTWFNWGIIGVSVALFMIAFGTKSKRPIDLPRKSSKLSKRTVSMAIMVLLAIPVTIFVGMTYLQDQKYLFISLLVMIECMIPFFLVFEGRHPKARELVIISVLCAIAVAGRLAFTMLPQFKPVVAIVIISGVAFGGESGFLVGAVSMLVSNLMFGQGPWTPWQMFAAGIIGFIGGILFKKGLLGRTRTSLCIYGFIATMVIYGGLMNLYSALTSHSAFNLNMLITFYVQGFPMDIVHAVSTVIFLFFGAEPMLEKLDRIKVKYGLIE
;
A
#
# COMPACT_ATOMS: atom_id res chain seq x y z
N ILE A 1 33.37 -0.15 7.24
CA ILE A 1 33.91 0.26 5.94
C ILE A 1 33.42 1.66 5.64
N LEU A 2 34.32 2.60 5.43
CA LEU A 2 34.04 3.96 4.98
C LEU A 2 34.55 4.15 3.55
N GLY A 3 33.99 5.14 2.84
CA GLY A 3 34.41 5.47 1.46
C GLY A 3 33.34 6.30 0.75
N GLY A 4 33.71 7.01 -0.32
CA GLY A 4 32.80 7.82 -1.14
C GLY A 4 31.74 6.99 -1.85
N ASN A 5 30.71 7.66 -2.39
CA ASN A 5 29.69 7.00 -3.21
C ASN A 5 30.32 6.45 -4.50
N GLY A 6 29.88 5.30 -4.96
CA GLY A 6 30.40 4.67 -6.18
C GLY A 6 31.75 3.94 -6.03
N MET A 7 32.38 3.95 -4.85
CA MET A 7 33.68 3.30 -4.62
C MET A 7 33.65 1.77 -4.50
N GLY A 8 32.49 1.13 -4.70
CA GLY A 8 32.35 -0.33 -4.72
C GLY A 8 32.01 -1.00 -3.40
N LYS A 9 31.67 -0.24 -2.34
CA LYS A 9 31.37 -0.79 -0.99
C LYS A 9 30.21 -1.79 -0.98
N SER A 10 29.06 -1.41 -1.52
CA SER A 10 27.88 -2.30 -1.60
C SER A 10 28.12 -3.47 -2.57
N THR A 11 28.94 -3.27 -3.60
CA THR A 11 29.38 -4.34 -4.50
C THR A 11 30.24 -5.36 -3.74
N ALA A 12 31.16 -4.89 -2.90
CA ALA A 12 31.96 -5.78 -2.05
C ALA A 12 31.08 -6.60 -1.09
N LEU A 13 30.07 -5.97 -0.43
CA LEU A 13 29.09 -6.70 0.39
C LEU A 13 28.33 -7.74 -0.43
N SER A 14 27.90 -7.40 -1.66
CA SER A 14 27.18 -8.31 -2.57
C SER A 14 28.03 -9.51 -2.98
N ILE A 15 29.33 -9.33 -3.13
CA ILE A 15 30.28 -10.42 -3.44
C ILE A 15 30.48 -11.32 -2.21
N ILE A 16 30.65 -10.74 -1.02
CA ILE A 16 30.82 -11.49 0.23
C ILE A 16 29.61 -12.37 0.52
N CYS A 17 28.37 -11.88 0.29
CA CYS A 17 27.17 -12.69 0.48
C CYS A 17 26.81 -13.58 -0.74
N SER A 18 27.71 -13.69 -1.71
CA SER A 18 27.57 -14.53 -2.92
C SER A 18 26.37 -14.14 -3.82
N LEU A 19 25.83 -12.94 -3.72
CA LEU A 19 24.84 -12.39 -4.65
C LEU A 19 25.46 -12.11 -6.02
N ASN A 20 26.72 -11.66 -6.02
CA ASN A 20 27.50 -11.42 -7.22
C ASN A 20 28.79 -12.26 -7.21
N LYS A 21 29.19 -12.75 -8.39
CA LYS A 21 30.47 -13.45 -8.53
C LYS A 21 31.61 -12.42 -8.62
N PRO A 22 32.77 -12.67 -7.95
CA PRO A 22 33.94 -11.82 -8.12
C PRO A 22 34.44 -11.90 -9.56
N TYR A 23 34.82 -10.77 -10.15
CA TYR A 23 35.40 -10.72 -11.49
C TYR A 23 36.75 -11.46 -11.53
N ARG A 24 37.54 -11.34 -10.45
CA ARG A 24 38.84 -12.00 -10.30
C ARG A 24 39.08 -12.36 -8.84
N GLY A 25 39.73 -13.48 -8.57
CA GLY A 25 40.03 -13.96 -7.22
C GLY A 25 38.93 -14.88 -6.66
N LYS A 26 38.99 -15.18 -5.37
CA LYS A 26 38.07 -16.03 -4.63
C LYS A 26 37.68 -15.37 -3.32
N VAL A 27 36.45 -15.61 -2.88
CA VAL A 27 35.98 -15.31 -1.52
C VAL A 27 35.88 -16.64 -0.79
N GLU A 28 36.68 -16.78 0.26
CA GLU A 28 36.68 -17.98 1.11
C GLU A 28 36.24 -17.56 2.51
N ILE A 29 35.17 -18.20 3.01
CA ILE A 29 34.65 -17.99 4.36
C ILE A 29 34.77 -19.32 5.08
N SER A 30 35.58 -19.35 6.14
CA SER A 30 35.74 -20.54 6.95
C SER A 30 34.58 -20.67 7.92
N PRO A 31 33.77 -21.73 7.88
CA PRO A 31 32.66 -21.91 8.79
C PRO A 31 33.16 -22.21 10.20
N LEU A 32 32.67 -21.43 11.18
CA LEU A 32 33.00 -21.64 12.59
C LEU A 32 32.22 -22.83 13.19
N ASN A 33 31.02 -23.11 12.69
CA ASN A 33 30.18 -24.25 13.11
C ASN A 33 29.28 -24.73 11.95
N LYS A 34 29.17 -26.07 11.77
CA LYS A 34 28.31 -26.70 10.76
C LYS A 34 26.97 -27.14 11.36
N ASN A 35 26.18 -26.25 11.91
CA ASN A 35 24.81 -26.59 12.23
C ASN A 35 23.92 -26.34 11.00
N SER A 36 23.12 -27.33 10.59
CA SER A 36 22.34 -27.38 9.36
C SER A 36 21.25 -26.30 9.22
N PHE A 37 21.05 -25.47 10.23
CA PHE A 37 20.00 -24.44 10.27
C PHE A 37 20.53 -23.01 10.19
N ASP A 38 21.82 -22.81 10.40
CA ASP A 38 22.40 -21.47 10.50
C ASP A 38 22.91 -21.02 9.13
N THR A 39 22.46 -19.85 8.70
CA THR A 39 22.97 -19.23 7.47
C THR A 39 24.33 -18.62 7.75
N LEU A 40 25.35 -18.95 6.94
CA LEU A 40 26.70 -18.45 7.18
C LEU A 40 26.77 -16.92 7.12
N VAL A 41 26.14 -16.32 6.12
CA VAL A 41 26.16 -14.88 5.87
C VAL A 41 24.75 -14.34 5.67
N ALA A 42 24.41 -13.26 6.33
CA ALA A 42 23.16 -12.52 6.08
C ALA A 42 23.45 -11.04 5.85
N VAL A 43 22.63 -10.40 5.02
CA VAL A 43 22.78 -8.98 4.66
C VAL A 43 21.53 -8.17 5.02
N LEU A 44 21.74 -7.05 5.69
CA LEU A 44 20.74 -6.00 5.86
C LEU A 44 20.96 -4.96 4.76
N PRO A 45 20.08 -4.89 3.75
CA PRO A 45 20.24 -3.96 2.64
C PRO A 45 19.95 -2.51 3.07
N GLN A 46 20.47 -1.56 2.32
CA GLN A 46 20.23 -0.13 2.53
C GLN A 46 18.72 0.24 2.55
N ASN A 47 17.91 -0.45 1.74
CA ASN A 47 16.45 -0.32 1.78
C ASN A 47 15.83 -1.52 2.50
N PRO A 48 15.43 -1.41 3.77
CA PRO A 48 14.86 -2.51 4.55
C PRO A 48 13.49 -3.00 4.01
N GLN A 49 12.79 -2.18 3.22
CA GLN A 49 11.47 -2.52 2.67
C GLN A 49 11.52 -3.74 1.73
N THR A 50 12.67 -4.00 1.10
CA THR A 50 12.86 -5.15 0.21
C THR A 50 12.75 -6.50 0.91
N LEU A 51 12.88 -6.52 2.23
CA LEU A 51 12.81 -7.73 3.04
C LEU A 51 11.38 -8.08 3.49
N PHE A 52 10.42 -7.15 3.39
CA PHE A 52 9.08 -7.35 3.91
C PHE A 52 8.11 -7.90 2.87
N LEU A 53 7.48 -9.04 3.19
CA LEU A 53 6.60 -9.78 2.31
C LEU A 53 5.17 -9.93 2.87
N LYS A 54 4.98 -9.79 4.19
CA LYS A 54 3.72 -10.04 4.88
C LYS A 54 3.01 -8.75 5.29
N LYS A 55 1.78 -8.90 5.79
CA LYS A 55 0.92 -7.77 6.16
C LYS A 55 1.24 -7.16 7.53
N THR A 56 1.83 -7.91 8.43
CA THR A 56 2.24 -7.43 9.76
C THR A 56 3.69 -7.78 10.02
N VAL A 57 4.35 -7.00 10.88
CA VAL A 57 5.72 -7.27 11.32
C VAL A 57 5.82 -8.69 11.89
N LEU A 58 4.86 -9.09 12.73
CA LEU A 58 4.85 -10.41 13.34
C LEU A 58 4.72 -11.53 12.30
N GLU A 59 3.81 -11.40 11.33
CA GLU A 59 3.68 -12.38 10.23
C GLU A 59 4.97 -12.46 9.41
N ASP A 60 5.67 -11.34 9.21
CA ASP A 60 6.95 -11.29 8.48
C ASP A 60 8.09 -11.98 9.22
N LEU A 61 8.11 -11.84 10.55
CA LEU A 61 9.09 -12.58 11.38
C LEU A 61 8.84 -14.09 11.34
N TYR A 62 7.60 -14.54 11.42
CA TYR A 62 7.26 -15.96 11.34
C TYR A 62 7.52 -16.57 9.95
N GLU A 63 7.45 -15.77 8.88
CA GLU A 63 7.68 -16.20 7.50
C GLU A 63 9.08 -16.78 7.29
N VAL A 64 10.07 -16.28 8.03
CA VAL A 64 11.45 -16.81 8.00
C VAL A 64 11.51 -18.31 8.25
N PHE A 65 10.55 -18.85 8.98
CA PHE A 65 10.48 -20.28 9.31
C PHE A 65 9.63 -21.10 8.32
N ASP A 66 9.09 -20.50 7.27
CA ASP A 66 8.30 -21.20 6.26
C ASP A 66 9.19 -22.24 5.52
N GLY A 67 8.75 -23.50 5.55
CA GLY A 67 9.51 -24.61 4.97
C GLY A 67 10.59 -25.23 5.88
N ARG A 68 10.87 -24.65 7.04
CA ARG A 68 11.85 -25.17 8.01
C ARG A 68 11.19 -26.06 9.06
N LYS A 69 11.85 -27.16 9.40
CA LYS A 69 11.39 -28.10 10.44
C LYS A 69 11.85 -27.61 11.82
N ILE A 70 11.14 -26.65 12.39
CA ILE A 70 11.40 -26.10 13.72
C ILE A 70 10.11 -26.23 14.53
N SER A 71 10.20 -26.56 15.83
CA SER A 71 9.04 -26.68 16.72
C SER A 71 8.31 -25.35 16.85
N LYS A 72 7.04 -25.39 17.24
CA LYS A 72 6.23 -24.17 17.42
C LYS A 72 6.77 -23.32 18.57
N GLU A 73 7.12 -23.98 19.65
CA GLU A 73 7.68 -23.38 20.86
C GLU A 73 9.00 -22.66 20.57
N GLU A 74 9.87 -23.29 19.80
CA GLU A 74 11.16 -22.70 19.40
C GLU A 74 10.98 -21.51 18.47
N LYS A 75 10.02 -21.56 17.53
CA LYS A 75 9.67 -20.39 16.68
C LYS A 75 9.18 -19.22 17.52
N GLU A 76 8.30 -19.50 18.47
CA GLU A 76 7.72 -18.48 19.35
C GLU A 76 8.80 -17.87 20.25
N ARG A 77 9.67 -18.69 20.84
CA ARG A 77 10.81 -18.23 21.63
C ARG A 77 11.74 -17.33 20.83
N ARG A 78 12.16 -17.76 19.62
CA ARG A 78 13.05 -16.96 18.75
C ARG A 78 12.42 -15.64 18.33
N VAL A 79 11.14 -15.65 17.91
CA VAL A 79 10.44 -14.44 17.52
C VAL A 79 10.31 -13.48 18.71
N THR A 80 9.94 -13.99 19.89
CA THR A 80 9.80 -13.17 21.10
C THR A 80 11.14 -12.54 21.48
N SER A 81 12.24 -13.30 21.43
CA SER A 81 13.58 -12.78 21.72
C SER A 81 14.03 -11.73 20.71
N ALA A 82 13.77 -11.94 19.40
CA ALA A 82 14.09 -10.96 18.36
C ALA A 82 13.25 -9.68 18.49
N VAL A 83 11.96 -9.80 18.79
CA VAL A 83 11.05 -8.68 19.05
C VAL A 83 11.54 -7.84 20.22
N LYS A 84 11.92 -8.49 21.33
CA LYS A 84 12.44 -7.82 22.52
C LYS A 84 13.80 -7.14 22.26
N LEU A 85 14.72 -7.84 21.60
CA LEU A 85 16.05 -7.31 21.27
C LEU A 85 15.96 -6.06 20.40
N CYS A 86 15.07 -6.07 19.40
CA CYS A 86 14.88 -4.96 18.47
C CYS A 86 13.79 -3.96 18.88
N ARG A 87 13.22 -4.09 20.10
CA ARG A 87 12.16 -3.22 20.67
C ARG A 87 10.99 -3.03 19.72
N LEU A 88 10.37 -4.15 19.32
CA LEU A 88 9.27 -4.17 18.35
C LEU A 88 7.92 -4.51 18.99
N GLU A 89 7.82 -4.61 20.32
CA GLU A 89 6.65 -5.10 21.06
C GLU A 89 5.36 -4.38 20.63
N ASN A 90 5.42 -3.06 20.52
CA ASN A 90 4.28 -2.21 20.14
C ASN A 90 4.06 -2.14 18.63
N LEU A 91 4.93 -2.74 17.83
CA LEU A 91 4.95 -2.64 16.37
C LEU A 91 4.55 -3.94 15.68
N CYS A 92 4.45 -5.05 16.40
CA CYS A 92 4.19 -6.40 15.88
C CYS A 92 2.95 -6.50 14.99
N ASN A 93 1.90 -5.78 15.32
CA ASN A 93 0.62 -5.79 14.59
C ASN A 93 0.54 -4.74 13.47
N ARG A 94 1.55 -3.87 13.33
CA ARG A 94 1.60 -2.86 12.27
C ARG A 94 2.09 -3.47 10.97
N HIS A 95 1.70 -2.84 9.86
CA HIS A 95 2.27 -3.20 8.57
C HIS A 95 3.71 -2.66 8.46
N PRO A 96 4.68 -3.44 7.93
CA PRO A 96 6.07 -3.00 7.84
C PRO A 96 6.27 -1.66 7.10
N TYR A 97 5.45 -1.38 6.09
CA TYR A 97 5.54 -0.11 5.35
C TYR A 97 4.91 1.09 6.05
N ASP A 98 4.17 0.88 7.14
CA ASP A 98 3.60 1.95 7.96
C ASP A 98 4.55 2.38 9.09
N LEU A 99 5.69 1.72 9.22
CA LEU A 99 6.72 2.03 10.17
C LEU A 99 7.59 3.20 9.70
N SER A 100 8.13 3.97 10.66
CA SER A 100 9.19 4.95 10.39
C SER A 100 10.45 4.27 9.84
N GLY A 101 11.36 5.03 9.23
CA GLY A 101 12.59 4.46 8.68
C GLY A 101 13.42 3.68 9.71
N GLY A 102 13.54 4.20 10.94
CA GLY A 102 14.23 3.53 12.03
C GLY A 102 13.52 2.26 12.53
N GLU A 103 12.18 2.31 12.63
CA GLU A 103 11.37 1.13 12.99
C GLU A 103 11.45 0.04 11.91
N GLN A 104 11.48 0.42 10.63
CA GLN A 104 11.69 -0.52 9.51
C GLN A 104 13.06 -1.17 9.60
N GLN A 105 14.09 -0.40 9.93
CA GLN A 105 15.45 -0.91 10.08
C GLN A 105 15.53 -1.94 11.24
N ARG A 106 14.89 -1.66 12.39
CA ARG A 106 14.78 -2.59 13.52
C ARG A 106 14.03 -3.87 13.14
N ALA A 107 12.90 -3.75 12.45
CA ALA A 107 12.10 -4.90 12.02
C ALA A 107 12.86 -5.78 11.02
N ALA A 108 13.59 -5.16 10.08
CA ALA A 108 14.44 -5.87 9.12
C ALA A 108 15.61 -6.58 9.82
N LEU A 109 16.26 -5.92 10.78
CA LEU A 109 17.31 -6.52 11.59
C LEU A 109 16.78 -7.73 12.38
N ALA A 110 15.64 -7.58 13.06
CA ALA A 110 15.01 -8.70 13.77
C ALA A 110 14.74 -9.90 12.84
N LYS A 111 14.21 -9.64 11.63
CA LYS A 111 13.96 -10.68 10.63
C LYS A 111 15.23 -11.43 10.23
N ILE A 112 16.33 -10.71 10.02
CA ILE A 112 17.61 -11.30 9.63
C ILE A 112 18.22 -12.10 10.79
N LEU A 113 18.11 -11.63 12.02
CA LEU A 113 18.65 -12.32 13.18
C LEU A 113 17.98 -13.68 13.45
N LEU A 114 16.73 -13.86 13.03
CA LEU A 114 16.02 -15.15 13.12
C LEU A 114 16.67 -16.26 12.27
N ILE A 115 17.48 -15.90 11.25
CA ILE A 115 18.23 -16.84 10.42
C ILE A 115 19.49 -17.35 11.14
N ARG A 116 19.89 -16.73 12.26
CA ARG A 116 21.12 -17.00 13.03
C ARG A 116 22.38 -16.92 12.16
N PRO A 117 22.70 -15.78 11.56
CA PRO A 117 23.90 -15.64 10.74
C PRO A 117 25.17 -15.70 11.61
N GLN A 118 26.26 -16.25 11.06
CA GLN A 118 27.60 -16.16 11.67
C GLN A 118 28.29 -14.84 11.28
N ILE A 119 27.97 -14.34 10.08
CA ILE A 119 28.46 -13.06 9.57
C ILE A 119 27.25 -12.20 9.18
N LEU A 120 27.16 -11.02 9.79
CA LEU A 120 26.13 -10.03 9.53
C LEU A 120 26.70 -8.86 8.74
N LEU A 121 26.23 -8.67 7.52
CA LEU A 121 26.59 -7.57 6.65
C LEU A 121 25.53 -6.48 6.75
N LEU A 122 25.94 -5.23 7.01
CA LEU A 122 25.04 -4.11 7.18
C LEU A 122 25.39 -3.01 6.18
N ASP A 123 24.45 -2.67 5.29
CA ASP A 123 24.63 -1.60 4.31
C ASP A 123 23.91 -0.34 4.76
N GLU A 124 24.65 0.65 5.24
CA GLU A 124 24.16 1.95 5.74
C GLU A 124 23.05 1.87 6.81
N PRO A 125 23.20 1.03 7.84
CA PRO A 125 22.13 0.77 8.80
C PRO A 125 21.78 1.96 9.69
N THR A 126 22.64 2.98 9.80
CA THR A 126 22.43 4.17 10.63
C THR A 126 21.73 5.31 9.89
N LYS A 127 21.46 5.13 8.59
CA LYS A 127 20.82 6.16 7.77
C LYS A 127 19.37 6.40 8.21
N GLY A 128 19.06 7.66 8.57
CA GLY A 128 17.72 8.06 9.00
C GLY A 128 17.37 7.67 10.44
N LEU A 129 18.33 7.19 11.21
CA LEU A 129 18.18 6.99 12.65
C LEU A 129 18.44 8.29 13.41
N ASP A 130 17.65 8.54 14.46
CA ASP A 130 17.93 9.61 15.42
C ASP A 130 19.12 9.26 16.32
N ALA A 131 19.61 10.26 17.07
CA ALA A 131 20.80 10.11 17.88
C ALA A 131 20.61 9.09 19.02
N GLU A 132 19.43 9.03 19.62
CA GLU A 132 19.11 8.12 20.72
C GLU A 132 19.12 6.69 20.21
N PHE A 133 18.45 6.45 19.09
CA PHE A 133 18.40 5.11 18.51
C PHE A 133 19.75 4.64 17.96
N LYS A 134 20.65 5.52 17.52
CA LYS A 134 22.03 5.13 17.13
C LYS A 134 22.80 4.50 18.29
N ILE A 135 22.59 5.00 19.51
CA ILE A 135 23.22 4.42 20.73
C ILE A 135 22.64 3.02 20.99
N GLU A 136 21.33 2.86 20.89
CA GLU A 136 20.68 1.56 21.06
C GLU A 136 21.10 0.56 19.98
N PHE A 137 21.18 1.00 18.75
CA PHE A 137 21.67 0.18 17.64
C PHE A 137 23.11 -0.27 17.86
N ALA A 138 23.98 0.62 18.36
CA ALA A 138 25.34 0.27 18.72
C ALA A 138 25.38 -0.78 19.84
N GLN A 139 24.48 -0.69 20.83
CA GLN A 139 24.35 -1.71 21.88
C GLN A 139 23.96 -3.07 21.30
N ILE A 140 22.96 -3.10 20.40
CA ILE A 140 22.53 -4.34 19.73
C ILE A 140 23.71 -4.97 18.97
N ILE A 141 24.45 -4.18 18.19
CA ILE A 141 25.61 -4.66 17.42
C ILE A 141 26.71 -5.18 18.33
N TYR A 142 26.97 -4.50 19.44
CA TYR A 142 27.93 -4.94 20.45
C TYR A 142 27.54 -6.29 21.07
N ASP A 143 26.27 -6.45 21.42
CA ASP A 143 25.74 -7.67 22.01
C ASP A 143 25.80 -8.86 21.03
N LEU A 144 25.49 -8.61 19.75
CA LEU A 144 25.63 -9.61 18.68
C LEU A 144 27.09 -10.04 18.50
N ASN A 145 28.02 -9.09 18.54
CA ASN A 145 29.45 -9.39 18.42
C ASN A 145 29.96 -10.21 19.61
N LYS A 146 29.50 -9.87 20.83
CA LYS A 146 29.78 -10.68 22.04
C LYS A 146 29.23 -12.11 21.93
N ALA A 147 28.05 -12.28 21.27
CA ALA A 147 27.48 -13.61 21.01
C ALA A 147 28.24 -14.40 19.90
N GLY A 148 29.34 -13.87 19.38
CA GLY A 148 30.20 -14.53 18.38
C GLY A 148 29.83 -14.24 16.92
N ILE A 149 28.93 -13.29 16.65
CA ILE A 149 28.61 -12.89 15.28
C ILE A 149 29.64 -11.87 14.80
N THR A 150 30.21 -12.14 13.63
CA THR A 150 31.07 -11.17 12.94
C THR A 150 30.21 -10.13 12.25
N VAL A 151 30.38 -8.85 12.59
CA VAL A 151 29.60 -7.77 11.98
C VAL A 151 30.50 -6.94 11.06
N LEU A 152 30.10 -6.82 9.80
CA LEU A 152 30.73 -5.95 8.82
C LEU A 152 29.73 -4.89 8.37
N MET A 153 30.03 -3.62 8.63
CA MET A 153 29.14 -2.50 8.35
C MET A 153 29.76 -1.53 7.35
N VAL A 154 29.01 -1.16 6.34
CA VAL A 154 29.27 0.00 5.48
C VAL A 154 28.51 1.19 6.03
N SER A 155 29.16 2.32 6.27
CA SER A 155 28.50 3.53 6.77
C SER A 155 29.20 4.79 6.29
N HIS A 156 28.40 5.85 6.12
CA HIS A 156 28.86 7.22 5.92
C HIS A 156 28.81 8.04 7.22
N ASP A 157 28.34 7.45 8.31
CA ASP A 157 28.25 8.11 9.61
C ASP A 157 29.63 8.08 10.30
N VAL A 158 30.39 9.13 10.06
CA VAL A 158 31.76 9.29 10.59
C VAL A 158 31.78 9.29 12.12
N GLU A 159 30.81 9.96 12.76
CA GLU A 159 30.72 10.05 14.22
C GLU A 159 30.41 8.68 14.84
N PHE A 160 29.52 7.91 14.25
CA PHE A 160 29.25 6.54 14.68
C PHE A 160 30.47 5.64 14.53
N CYS A 161 31.14 5.74 13.37
CA CYS A 161 32.32 4.94 13.07
C CYS A 161 33.56 5.33 13.91
N ALA A 162 33.59 6.53 14.46
CA ALA A 162 34.66 6.97 15.34
C ALA A 162 34.57 6.37 16.76
N VAL A 163 33.41 5.95 17.18
CA VAL A 163 33.14 5.55 18.58
C VAL A 163 32.93 4.04 18.74
N TYR A 164 32.14 3.40 17.86
CA TYR A 164 31.59 2.08 18.15
C TYR A 164 32.34 0.87 17.56
N PRO A 165 32.87 0.89 16.33
CA PRO A 165 33.50 -0.28 15.75
C PRO A 165 34.90 -0.56 16.38
N SER A 166 35.30 -1.81 16.31
CA SER A 166 36.65 -2.21 16.73
C SER A 166 37.73 -1.86 15.69
N ARG A 167 37.33 -1.79 14.40
CA ARG A 167 38.26 -1.60 13.27
C ARG A 167 37.57 -0.83 12.14
N CYS A 168 38.27 0.11 11.54
CA CYS A 168 37.84 0.90 10.40
C CYS A 168 38.67 0.60 9.16
N LEU A 169 38.02 0.54 8.01
CA LEU A 169 38.60 0.34 6.70
C LEU A 169 38.19 1.48 5.77
N MET A 170 39.12 2.06 5.03
CA MET A 170 38.82 3.03 3.98
C MET A 170 38.82 2.35 2.61
N PHE A 171 37.69 2.42 1.95
CA PHE A 171 37.51 1.91 0.61
C PHE A 171 37.61 3.05 -0.40
N PHE A 172 38.54 2.96 -1.31
CA PHE A 172 38.76 3.95 -2.36
C PHE A 172 39.10 3.25 -3.67
N ASN A 173 38.38 3.59 -4.71
CA ASN A 173 38.53 3.05 -6.08
C ASN A 173 38.62 1.51 -6.16
N GLY A 174 37.80 0.83 -5.35
CA GLY A 174 37.75 -0.64 -5.33
C GLY A 174 38.77 -1.33 -4.42
N GLU A 175 39.64 -0.59 -3.76
CA GLU A 175 40.69 -1.12 -2.90
C GLU A 175 40.58 -0.60 -1.46
N VAL A 176 41.17 -1.34 -0.52
CA VAL A 176 41.34 -0.89 0.88
C VAL A 176 42.62 -0.12 0.97
N VAL A 177 42.52 1.21 1.10
CA VAL A 177 43.69 2.12 1.11
C VAL A 177 44.20 2.45 2.52
N SER A 178 43.39 2.28 3.55
CA SER A 178 43.76 2.53 4.94
C SER A 178 42.95 1.64 5.87
N GLU A 179 43.57 1.24 6.96
CA GLU A 179 42.99 0.38 7.97
C GLU A 179 43.55 0.73 9.34
N GLY A 180 42.71 0.61 10.39
CA GLY A 180 43.16 0.86 11.76
C GLY A 180 42.04 0.82 12.78
N THR A 181 42.40 1.01 14.05
CA THR A 181 41.41 1.29 15.09
C THR A 181 40.74 2.63 14.81
N PRO A 182 39.52 2.89 15.30
CA PRO A 182 38.87 4.20 15.07
C PRO A 182 39.79 5.37 15.41
N ARG A 183 40.48 5.30 16.53
CA ARG A 183 41.37 6.37 16.98
C ARG A 183 42.56 6.61 16.02
N THR A 184 43.27 5.57 15.62
CA THR A 184 44.36 5.69 14.64
C THR A 184 43.87 6.07 13.25
N PHE A 185 42.72 5.53 12.85
CA PHE A 185 42.14 5.80 11.54
C PHE A 185 41.73 7.27 11.38
N PHE A 186 41.01 7.85 12.34
CA PHE A 186 40.48 9.21 12.24
C PHE A 186 41.51 10.29 12.64
N SER A 187 42.53 9.94 13.41
CA SER A 187 43.63 10.90 13.71
C SER A 187 44.61 11.09 12.54
N SER A 188 44.82 10.04 11.74
CA SER A 188 45.76 10.07 10.61
C SER A 188 45.11 10.40 9.26
N ASN A 189 43.78 10.35 9.17
CA ASN A 189 43.07 10.47 7.90
C ASN A 189 42.56 11.90 7.66
N SER A 190 43.02 12.52 6.58
CA SER A 190 42.60 13.86 6.17
C SER A 190 41.27 13.88 5.42
N PHE A 191 40.82 12.77 4.84
CA PHE A 191 39.55 12.67 4.06
C PHE A 191 38.34 12.52 4.94
N TYR A 192 38.43 11.78 6.05
CA TYR A 192 37.37 11.56 7.02
C TYR A 192 37.81 12.12 8.37
N SER A 193 37.27 13.26 8.72
CA SER A 193 37.50 13.88 10.03
C SER A 193 36.19 14.03 10.78
N THR A 194 36.19 13.69 12.07
CA THR A 194 35.06 13.91 12.96
C THR A 194 34.84 15.39 13.24
N SER A 195 33.66 15.75 13.72
CA SER A 195 33.40 17.12 14.19
C SER A 195 34.33 17.51 15.33
N ALA A 196 34.59 16.58 16.24
CA ALA A 196 35.55 16.78 17.35
C ALA A 196 36.94 17.10 16.82
N SER A 197 37.48 16.28 15.90
CA SER A 197 38.81 16.49 15.33
C SER A 197 38.91 17.82 14.56
N ARG A 198 37.85 18.25 13.86
CA ARG A 198 37.84 19.54 13.16
C ARG A 198 37.82 20.73 14.12
N MET A 199 37.04 20.65 15.19
CA MET A 199 36.93 21.73 16.20
C MET A 199 38.19 21.91 17.03
N THR A 200 38.91 20.82 17.30
CA THR A 200 40.10 20.82 18.19
C THR A 200 41.41 20.89 17.45
N LYS A 201 41.40 21.02 16.14
CA LYS A 201 42.58 21.04 15.30
C LYS A 201 43.56 22.14 15.75
N GLY A 202 44.79 21.73 16.16
CA GLY A 202 45.84 22.63 16.68
C GLY A 202 45.65 23.06 18.14
N ILE A 203 44.64 22.54 18.85
CA ILE A 203 44.37 22.84 20.27
C ILE A 203 44.51 21.57 21.13
N ILE A 204 43.89 20.47 20.67
CA ILE A 204 43.89 19.18 21.39
C ILE A 204 44.35 18.10 20.41
N ASP A 205 45.47 17.46 20.71
CA ASP A 205 45.99 16.40 19.89
C ASP A 205 45.15 15.12 20.00
N ASN A 206 44.91 14.47 18.85
CA ASN A 206 44.21 13.16 18.75
C ASN A 206 42.79 13.12 19.34
N ALA A 207 42.09 14.23 19.41
CA ALA A 207 40.65 14.23 19.74
C ALA A 207 39.84 13.72 18.56
N VAL A 208 39.19 12.56 18.72
CA VAL A 208 38.40 11.88 17.68
C VAL A 208 36.92 11.87 18.02
N SER A 209 36.58 11.84 19.29
CA SER A 209 35.18 11.81 19.75
C SER A 209 34.79 13.05 20.54
N SER A 210 33.48 13.31 20.67
CA SER A 210 32.98 14.37 21.56
C SER A 210 33.45 14.17 23.01
N ASN A 211 33.61 12.92 23.45
CA ASN A 211 34.09 12.59 24.78
C ASN A 211 35.55 13.02 24.99
N ASP A 212 36.40 12.91 23.96
CA ASP A 212 37.79 13.38 24.04
C ASP A 212 37.83 14.89 24.31
N VAL A 213 36.93 15.65 23.65
CA VAL A 213 36.84 17.10 23.85
C VAL A 213 36.30 17.44 25.25
N ILE A 214 35.23 16.76 25.69
CA ILE A 214 34.67 16.97 27.02
C ILE A 214 35.71 16.65 28.10
N TYR A 215 36.43 15.54 27.95
CA TYR A 215 37.48 15.16 28.88
C TYR A 215 38.60 16.19 28.94
N ALA A 216 39.07 16.66 27.81
CA ALA A 216 40.12 17.68 27.75
C ALA A 216 39.67 19.01 28.37
N CYS A 217 38.38 19.39 28.25
CA CYS A 217 37.87 20.65 28.81
C CYS A 217 37.46 20.55 30.29
N THR A 218 37.03 19.40 30.75
CA THR A 218 36.39 19.27 32.09
C THR A 218 37.11 18.32 33.03
N GLY A 219 38.05 17.51 32.53
CA GLY A 219 38.69 16.42 33.28
C GLY A 219 37.75 15.25 33.61
N LYS A 220 36.49 15.29 33.10
CA LYS A 220 35.46 14.24 33.35
C LYS A 220 35.08 13.59 32.04
N SER A 221 35.14 12.27 31.98
CA SER A 221 34.58 11.51 30.87
C SER A 221 33.06 11.46 31.01
N ARG A 222 32.34 11.81 29.95
CA ARG A 222 30.90 11.58 29.82
C ARG A 222 30.72 10.23 29.12
N ASP A 223 30.92 9.15 29.88
CA ASP A 223 30.72 7.81 29.33
C ASP A 223 29.28 7.62 28.88
N ILE A 224 29.06 7.69 27.57
CA ILE A 224 27.92 7.06 26.94
C ILE A 224 28.23 5.56 26.99
N GLN A 225 27.92 4.95 28.15
CA GLN A 225 28.29 3.56 28.40
C GLN A 225 27.41 2.65 27.56
N ILE A 226 27.98 1.98 26.55
CA ILE A 226 27.52 0.67 26.15
C ILE A 226 27.54 -0.18 27.42
N ASN A 227 26.37 -0.68 27.84
CA ASN A 227 26.26 -1.53 29.01
C ASN A 227 27.02 -2.83 28.75
N ARG A 228 28.19 -2.97 29.34
CA ARG A 228 29.07 -4.14 29.16
C ARG A 228 28.58 -5.37 29.93
N ASN A 229 27.57 -5.21 30.81
CA ASN A 229 26.93 -6.26 31.60
C ASN A 229 25.58 -6.66 30.98
N THR A 230 25.53 -6.93 29.70
CA THR A 230 24.29 -7.31 29.03
C THR A 230 23.89 -8.74 29.34
N PRO A 231 22.56 -9.00 29.47
CA PRO A 231 22.06 -10.36 29.63
C PRO A 231 22.37 -11.19 28.39
N ASP A 232 22.62 -12.46 28.63
CA ASP A 232 22.76 -13.51 27.63
C ASP A 232 21.66 -13.40 26.58
N ILE A 233 22.03 -13.23 25.30
CA ILE A 233 21.03 -13.14 24.23
C ILE A 233 20.47 -14.53 23.99
N ASP A 234 19.24 -14.73 24.46
CA ASP A 234 18.52 -16.01 24.41
C ASP A 234 18.25 -16.52 22.98
N LEU A 235 18.44 -15.65 21.99
CA LEU A 235 18.25 -15.93 20.57
C LEU A 235 19.19 -17.02 20.02
N PHE A 236 20.36 -17.19 20.65
CA PHE A 236 21.47 -18.05 20.19
C PHE A 236 21.71 -19.27 21.09
N LYS A 237 20.96 -19.46 22.17
CA LYS A 237 21.08 -20.67 22.99
C LYS A 237 20.53 -21.88 22.25
N ASN A 238 21.35 -22.91 22.14
CA ASN A 238 20.98 -24.19 21.58
C ASN A 238 20.27 -25.03 22.62
N ASP A 239 18.94 -25.23 22.48
CA ASP A 239 18.23 -26.29 23.18
C ASP A 239 18.24 -27.54 22.30
N THR A 240 19.08 -28.49 22.69
CA THR A 240 19.05 -29.86 22.17
C THR A 240 17.94 -30.65 22.88
N GLU A 241 16.70 -30.42 22.56
CA GLU A 241 15.62 -31.34 22.88
C GLU A 241 14.69 -31.54 21.70
N ASN A 242 14.68 -32.82 21.24
CA ASN A 242 13.76 -33.33 20.23
C ASN A 242 12.36 -33.48 20.83
N ILE A 243 11.41 -32.64 20.47
CA ILE A 243 9.99 -32.80 20.78
C ILE A 243 9.25 -33.23 19.51
N PRO A 244 8.44 -34.30 19.55
CA PRO A 244 7.77 -34.85 18.37
C PRO A 244 6.61 -33.97 17.89
N LEU A 245 6.55 -33.78 16.59
CA LEU A 245 5.56 -32.98 15.86
C LEU A 245 4.17 -33.67 15.87
N GLN A 246 3.17 -33.03 16.46
CA GLN A 246 1.77 -33.35 16.17
C GLN A 246 1.29 -32.61 14.91
N LYS A 247 0.78 -33.42 13.96
CA LYS A 247 0.23 -32.97 12.69
C LYS A 247 -1.19 -32.42 12.86
N ASN A 248 -1.41 -31.12 12.67
CA ASN A 248 -2.72 -30.55 12.34
C ASN A 248 -2.63 -29.74 11.02
N LYS A 249 -2.52 -30.44 9.89
CA LYS A 249 -2.45 -29.84 8.55
C LYS A 249 -3.48 -30.40 7.55
N ALA A 250 -4.49 -31.17 7.99
CA ALA A 250 -5.39 -31.81 7.04
C ALA A 250 -6.60 -30.96 6.60
N GLU A 251 -7.08 -30.02 7.41
CA GLU A 251 -8.29 -29.26 7.08
C GLU A 251 -8.07 -28.09 6.10
N ASN A 252 -6.93 -27.41 6.19
CA ASN A 252 -6.67 -26.27 5.29
C ASN A 252 -6.31 -26.66 3.84
N LYS A 253 -5.89 -27.89 3.60
CA LYS A 253 -5.47 -28.34 2.25
C LYS A 253 -6.66 -28.66 1.36
N LYS A 254 -7.74 -29.26 1.89
CA LYS A 254 -8.97 -29.57 1.15
C LYS A 254 -9.70 -28.29 0.70
N LEU A 255 -9.80 -27.29 1.57
CA LEU A 255 -10.47 -26.00 1.25
C LEU A 255 -9.70 -25.20 0.17
N SER A 256 -8.37 -25.30 0.14
CA SER A 256 -7.53 -24.67 -0.89
C SER A 256 -7.70 -25.32 -2.27
N VAL A 257 -7.85 -26.64 -2.33
CA VAL A 257 -8.05 -27.38 -3.59
C VAL A 257 -9.44 -27.07 -4.16
N PHE A 258 -10.49 -27.08 -3.34
CA PHE A 258 -11.84 -26.70 -3.76
C PHE A 258 -11.89 -25.30 -4.37
N LYS A 259 -11.29 -24.32 -3.72
CA LYS A 259 -11.21 -22.94 -4.24
C LYS A 259 -10.52 -22.84 -5.59
N LYS A 260 -9.44 -23.60 -5.81
CA LYS A 260 -8.74 -23.64 -7.09
C LYS A 260 -9.60 -24.25 -8.19
N ILE A 261 -10.35 -25.31 -7.89
CA ILE A 261 -11.25 -25.99 -8.85
C ILE A 261 -12.37 -25.03 -9.26
N PHE A 262 -13.04 -24.38 -8.30
CA PHE A 262 -14.10 -23.42 -8.62
C PHE A 262 -13.58 -22.19 -9.40
N GLY A 263 -12.39 -21.71 -9.08
CA GLY A 263 -11.74 -20.64 -9.84
C GLY A 263 -11.44 -21.02 -11.27
N PHE A 264 -10.91 -22.23 -11.48
CA PHE A 264 -10.64 -22.75 -12.82
C PHE A 264 -11.92 -22.98 -13.63
N LEU A 265 -12.93 -23.59 -13.03
CA LEU A 265 -14.23 -23.81 -13.68
C LEU A 265 -14.91 -22.47 -14.05
N GLY A 266 -14.84 -21.49 -13.14
CA GLY A 266 -15.32 -20.13 -13.41
C GLY A 266 -14.60 -19.49 -14.60
N ALA A 267 -13.25 -19.64 -14.70
CA ALA A 267 -12.48 -19.10 -15.81
C ALA A 267 -12.88 -19.73 -17.16
N VAL A 268 -13.02 -21.05 -17.18
CA VAL A 268 -13.43 -21.80 -18.39
C VAL A 268 -14.82 -21.36 -18.84
N LEU A 269 -15.81 -21.30 -17.93
CA LEU A 269 -17.17 -20.84 -18.27
C LEU A 269 -17.21 -19.39 -18.71
N PHE A 270 -16.37 -18.53 -18.13
CA PHE A 270 -16.29 -17.13 -18.53
C PHE A 270 -15.77 -16.99 -19.96
N ILE A 271 -14.68 -17.67 -20.29
CA ILE A 271 -14.11 -17.68 -21.63
C ILE A 271 -15.10 -18.27 -22.64
N LEU A 272 -15.79 -19.36 -22.28
CA LEU A 272 -16.80 -19.97 -23.13
C LEU A 272 -17.97 -19.02 -23.38
N GLY A 273 -18.47 -18.35 -22.35
CA GLY A 273 -19.51 -17.31 -22.48
C GLY A 273 -19.09 -16.14 -23.35
N LEU A 274 -17.81 -15.70 -23.27
CA LEU A 274 -17.28 -14.66 -24.15
C LEU A 274 -17.20 -15.13 -25.61
N ILE A 275 -16.68 -16.34 -25.87
CA ILE A 275 -16.55 -16.90 -27.22
C ILE A 275 -17.93 -17.01 -27.89
N ILE A 276 -18.94 -17.46 -27.15
CA ILE A 276 -20.33 -17.56 -27.65
C ILE A 276 -20.89 -16.17 -27.97
N ASN A 277 -20.69 -15.17 -27.10
CA ASN A 277 -21.19 -13.81 -27.31
C ASN A 277 -20.44 -13.05 -28.43
N LEU A 278 -19.18 -13.38 -28.73
CA LEU A 278 -18.38 -12.73 -29.77
C LEU A 278 -18.53 -13.40 -31.15
N GLU A 279 -19.41 -14.41 -31.28
CA GLU A 279 -19.64 -15.17 -32.53
C GLU A 279 -18.32 -15.74 -33.15
N TYR A 280 -17.32 -16.03 -32.34
CA TYR A 280 -16.00 -16.46 -32.78
C TYR A 280 -15.93 -17.92 -33.23
N ILE A 281 -17.04 -18.68 -33.11
CA ILE A 281 -17.07 -20.09 -33.53
C ILE A 281 -17.63 -20.15 -34.95
N PRO A 282 -16.82 -20.55 -35.96
CA PRO A 282 -17.31 -20.73 -37.32
C PRO A 282 -18.44 -21.77 -37.34
N ASN A 283 -19.56 -21.47 -37.98
CA ASN A 283 -20.76 -22.30 -38.09
C ASN A 283 -21.61 -22.43 -36.81
N PHE A 284 -21.29 -21.73 -35.72
CA PHE A 284 -22.14 -21.66 -34.54
C PHE A 284 -22.85 -20.29 -34.50
N SER A 285 -24.08 -20.23 -34.98
CA SER A 285 -24.85 -19.00 -34.88
C SER A 285 -25.42 -18.86 -33.45
N ALA A 286 -25.01 -17.84 -32.73
CA ALA A 286 -25.54 -17.49 -31.40
C ALA A 286 -27.07 -17.23 -31.42
N LYS A 287 -27.65 -17.04 -32.61
CA LYS A 287 -29.10 -16.90 -32.83
C LYS A 287 -29.93 -18.13 -32.48
N THR A 288 -29.30 -19.31 -32.33
CA THR A 288 -29.96 -20.55 -31.94
C THR A 288 -30.17 -20.69 -30.43
N LEU A 289 -29.40 -19.94 -29.62
CA LEU A 289 -29.56 -19.96 -28.17
C LEU A 289 -30.29 -18.70 -27.69
N PRO A 290 -31.23 -18.85 -26.74
CA PRO A 290 -31.90 -17.68 -26.14
C PRO A 290 -30.87 -16.76 -25.49
N THR A 291 -31.01 -15.46 -25.64
CA THR A 291 -30.05 -14.46 -25.07
C THR A 291 -29.90 -14.61 -23.56
N TRP A 292 -30.93 -15.02 -22.83
CA TRP A 292 -30.86 -15.28 -21.39
C TRP A 292 -29.91 -16.43 -21.04
N PHE A 293 -29.76 -17.44 -21.92
CA PHE A 293 -28.85 -18.58 -21.69
C PHE A 293 -27.37 -18.14 -21.73
N ASN A 294 -27.01 -17.29 -22.68
CA ASN A 294 -25.64 -16.75 -22.78
C ASN A 294 -25.27 -15.90 -21.56
N TRP A 295 -26.19 -15.05 -21.12
CA TRP A 295 -25.99 -14.26 -19.90
C TRP A 295 -26.00 -15.15 -18.64
N GLY A 296 -26.75 -16.25 -18.65
CA GLY A 296 -26.74 -17.24 -17.59
C GLY A 296 -25.37 -17.89 -17.39
N ILE A 297 -24.67 -18.27 -18.47
CA ILE A 297 -23.29 -18.83 -18.41
C ILE A 297 -22.33 -17.83 -17.74
N ILE A 298 -22.38 -16.58 -18.16
CA ILE A 298 -21.54 -15.52 -17.57
C ILE A 298 -21.88 -15.32 -16.10
N GLY A 299 -23.17 -15.32 -15.75
CA GLY A 299 -23.63 -15.19 -14.37
C GLY A 299 -23.15 -16.32 -13.46
N VAL A 300 -23.26 -17.57 -13.92
CA VAL A 300 -22.74 -18.75 -13.19
C VAL A 300 -21.21 -18.67 -13.04
N SER A 301 -20.49 -18.28 -14.08
CA SER A 301 -19.05 -18.07 -14.02
C SER A 301 -18.65 -17.06 -12.93
N VAL A 302 -19.33 -15.93 -12.89
CA VAL A 302 -19.09 -14.89 -11.88
C VAL A 302 -19.40 -15.41 -10.47
N ALA A 303 -20.50 -16.16 -10.28
CA ALA A 303 -20.83 -16.78 -9.01
C ALA A 303 -19.75 -17.76 -8.55
N LEU A 304 -19.21 -18.58 -9.45
CA LEU A 304 -18.10 -19.49 -9.16
C LEU A 304 -16.81 -18.74 -8.77
N PHE A 305 -16.51 -17.63 -9.44
CA PHE A 305 -15.41 -16.76 -9.02
C PHE A 305 -15.64 -16.17 -7.63
N MET A 306 -16.85 -15.71 -7.32
CA MET A 306 -17.17 -15.21 -5.98
C MET A 306 -16.97 -16.27 -4.89
N ILE A 307 -17.35 -17.52 -5.15
CA ILE A 307 -17.12 -18.65 -4.24
C ILE A 307 -15.61 -18.95 -4.11
N ALA A 308 -14.88 -19.00 -5.22
CA ALA A 308 -13.45 -19.32 -5.25
C ALA A 308 -12.58 -18.28 -4.51
N PHE A 309 -12.86 -17.00 -4.75
CA PHE A 309 -12.08 -15.87 -4.24
C PHE A 309 -12.71 -15.19 -3.03
N GLY A 310 -13.93 -15.58 -2.63
CA GLY A 310 -14.59 -15.14 -1.40
C GLY A 310 -13.82 -15.62 -0.16
N THR A 311 -12.74 -14.93 0.20
CA THR A 311 -12.04 -15.18 1.47
C THR A 311 -12.82 -14.58 2.63
N LYS A 312 -12.76 -15.21 3.81
CA LYS A 312 -13.25 -14.57 5.04
C LYS A 312 -12.56 -13.21 5.17
N SER A 313 -13.34 -12.14 5.22
CA SER A 313 -12.86 -10.78 5.44
C SER A 313 -12.02 -10.76 6.72
N LYS A 314 -10.74 -10.45 6.60
CA LYS A 314 -9.94 -10.00 7.75
C LYS A 314 -10.48 -8.63 8.12
N ARG A 315 -10.73 -8.40 9.42
CA ARG A 315 -11.27 -7.12 9.92
C ARG A 315 -10.48 -5.97 9.31
N PRO A 316 -11.16 -4.97 8.72
CA PRO A 316 -10.49 -3.76 8.24
C PRO A 316 -9.77 -3.09 9.42
N ILE A 317 -8.71 -2.37 9.13
CA ILE A 317 -8.02 -1.53 10.13
C ILE A 317 -9.08 -0.61 10.72
N ASP A 318 -9.37 -0.80 12.02
CA ASP A 318 -10.30 0.07 12.75
C ASP A 318 -9.59 1.41 12.97
N LEU A 319 -9.66 2.27 11.95
CA LEU A 319 -9.32 3.68 12.14
C LEU A 319 -10.37 4.28 13.09
N PRO A 320 -9.95 5.05 14.10
CA PRO A 320 -10.88 5.63 15.06
C PRO A 320 -11.93 6.46 14.31
N ARG A 321 -13.19 5.97 14.36
CA ARG A 321 -14.34 6.70 13.83
C ARG A 321 -14.57 7.90 14.75
N LYS A 322 -14.02 9.05 14.42
CA LYS A 322 -14.56 10.30 14.95
C LYS A 322 -15.93 10.48 14.30
N SER A 323 -16.98 10.19 15.05
CA SER A 323 -18.35 10.62 14.74
C SER A 323 -18.38 12.15 14.84
N SER A 324 -17.85 12.83 13.84
CA SER A 324 -17.91 14.28 13.76
C SER A 324 -19.19 14.68 13.04
N LYS A 325 -19.92 15.66 13.58
CA LYS A 325 -21.01 16.32 12.86
C LYS A 325 -20.48 16.74 11.49
N LEU A 326 -21.31 16.53 10.44
CA LEU A 326 -20.96 17.00 9.10
C LEU A 326 -20.62 18.48 9.15
N SER A 327 -19.55 18.88 8.49
CA SER A 327 -19.17 20.29 8.35
C SER A 327 -20.34 21.07 7.75
N LYS A 328 -20.62 22.28 8.23
CA LYS A 328 -21.63 23.15 7.64
C LYS A 328 -21.39 23.33 6.13
N ARG A 329 -20.13 23.36 5.70
CA ARG A 329 -19.72 23.44 4.29
C ARG A 329 -20.14 22.19 3.51
N THR A 330 -19.92 20.99 4.06
CA THR A 330 -20.33 19.73 3.42
C THR A 330 -21.86 19.63 3.27
N VAL A 331 -22.61 20.11 4.27
CA VAL A 331 -24.09 20.16 4.19
C VAL A 331 -24.55 21.18 3.16
N SER A 332 -23.96 22.38 3.15
CA SER A 332 -24.28 23.41 2.14
C SER A 332 -23.98 22.93 0.72
N MET A 333 -22.86 22.25 0.52
CA MET A 333 -22.50 21.66 -0.78
C MET A 333 -23.48 20.54 -1.16
N ALA A 334 -23.90 19.70 -0.23
CA ALA A 334 -24.91 18.66 -0.49
C ALA A 334 -26.21 19.26 -0.99
N ILE A 335 -26.68 20.32 -0.33
CA ILE A 335 -27.91 21.04 -0.71
C ILE A 335 -27.75 21.68 -2.09
N MET A 336 -26.61 22.34 -2.33
CA MET A 336 -26.33 23.01 -3.61
C MET A 336 -26.28 22.00 -4.77
N VAL A 337 -25.55 20.89 -4.63
CA VAL A 337 -25.44 19.85 -5.66
C VAL A 337 -26.76 19.13 -5.88
N LEU A 338 -27.53 18.86 -4.82
CA LEU A 338 -28.81 18.15 -4.92
C LEU A 338 -29.93 18.99 -5.53
N LEU A 339 -29.90 20.29 -5.33
CA LEU A 339 -31.01 21.17 -5.77
C LEU A 339 -30.63 22.03 -6.99
N ALA A 340 -29.45 22.65 -7.00
CA ALA A 340 -29.10 23.59 -8.06
C ALA A 340 -28.97 22.91 -9.41
N ILE A 341 -28.18 21.85 -9.51
CA ILE A 341 -27.90 21.21 -10.81
C ILE A 341 -29.16 20.62 -11.47
N PRO A 342 -30.00 19.81 -10.79
CA PRO A 342 -31.25 19.36 -11.39
C PRO A 342 -32.20 20.51 -11.79
N VAL A 343 -32.25 21.58 -11.00
CA VAL A 343 -33.07 22.75 -11.33
C VAL A 343 -32.54 23.44 -12.58
N THR A 344 -31.23 23.66 -12.68
CA THR A 344 -30.59 24.24 -13.88
C THR A 344 -30.87 23.41 -15.13
N ILE A 345 -30.77 22.08 -15.01
CA ILE A 345 -31.09 21.17 -16.12
C ILE A 345 -32.56 21.29 -16.50
N PHE A 346 -33.48 21.21 -15.53
CA PHE A 346 -34.91 21.30 -15.78
C PHE A 346 -35.32 22.64 -16.40
N VAL A 347 -34.89 23.75 -15.80
CA VAL A 347 -35.16 25.11 -16.31
C VAL A 347 -34.55 25.31 -17.70
N GLY A 348 -33.31 24.84 -17.89
CA GLY A 348 -32.64 24.92 -19.18
C GLY A 348 -33.40 24.20 -20.31
N MET A 349 -33.90 23.01 -20.02
CA MET A 349 -34.65 22.21 -21.00
C MET A 349 -36.04 22.78 -21.29
N THR A 350 -36.71 23.34 -20.28
CA THR A 350 -38.06 23.89 -20.46
C THR A 350 -38.10 25.26 -21.12
N TYR A 351 -37.12 26.14 -20.84
CA TYR A 351 -37.13 27.52 -21.32
C TYR A 351 -36.21 27.81 -22.51
N LEU A 352 -35.15 27.00 -22.74
CA LEU A 352 -34.13 27.31 -23.74
C LEU A 352 -34.33 26.62 -25.08
N GLN A 353 -35.36 25.83 -25.30
CA GLN A 353 -35.66 25.03 -26.51
C GLN A 353 -34.52 24.18 -27.08
N ASP A 354 -34.85 23.17 -27.85
CA ASP A 354 -34.06 21.96 -28.20
C ASP A 354 -32.63 22.09 -28.75
N GLN A 355 -32.09 23.27 -28.99
CA GLN A 355 -30.76 23.41 -29.59
C GLN A 355 -29.67 23.98 -28.67
N LYS A 356 -29.92 24.16 -27.39
CA LYS A 356 -28.97 24.81 -26.44
C LYS A 356 -28.35 23.87 -25.41
N TYR A 357 -28.30 22.58 -25.70
CA TYR A 357 -27.67 21.56 -24.80
C TYR A 357 -26.24 21.91 -24.41
N LEU A 358 -25.46 22.48 -25.32
CA LEU A 358 -24.07 22.90 -25.03
C LEU A 358 -24.01 23.97 -23.93
N PHE A 359 -24.96 24.92 -23.93
CA PHE A 359 -25.01 25.96 -22.92
C PHE A 359 -25.43 25.42 -21.56
N ILE A 360 -26.46 24.56 -21.51
CA ILE A 360 -26.90 23.88 -20.29
C ILE A 360 -25.78 22.99 -19.74
N SER A 361 -25.09 22.25 -20.61
CA SER A 361 -23.97 21.40 -20.24
C SER A 361 -22.82 22.20 -19.64
N LEU A 362 -22.52 23.35 -20.20
CA LEU A 362 -21.48 24.26 -19.69
C LEU A 362 -21.85 24.80 -18.30
N LEU A 363 -23.09 25.25 -18.12
CA LEU A 363 -23.61 25.72 -16.82
C LEU A 363 -23.51 24.66 -15.75
N VAL A 364 -23.99 23.44 -16.04
CA VAL A 364 -23.90 22.30 -15.10
C VAL A 364 -22.44 21.96 -14.79
N MET A 365 -21.55 22.02 -15.78
CA MET A 365 -20.10 21.82 -15.57
C MET A 365 -19.54 22.85 -14.57
N ILE A 366 -19.87 24.11 -14.76
CA ILE A 366 -19.44 25.19 -13.85
C ILE A 366 -20.01 24.98 -12.45
N GLU A 367 -21.30 24.67 -12.34
CA GLU A 367 -21.95 24.39 -11.05
C GLU A 367 -21.35 23.16 -10.33
N CYS A 368 -20.96 22.13 -11.06
CA CYS A 368 -20.23 20.99 -10.50
C CYS A 368 -18.84 21.36 -9.98
N MET A 369 -18.20 22.35 -10.61
CA MET A 369 -16.84 22.77 -10.23
C MET A 369 -16.81 23.75 -9.06
N ILE A 370 -17.80 24.65 -8.96
CA ILE A 370 -17.86 25.69 -7.91
C ILE A 370 -17.76 25.10 -6.49
N PRO A 371 -18.57 24.10 -6.08
CA PRO A 371 -18.47 23.49 -4.76
C PRO A 371 -17.09 22.91 -4.48
N PHE A 372 -16.47 22.33 -5.50
CA PHE A 372 -15.12 21.78 -5.39
C PHE A 372 -14.10 22.86 -5.06
N PHE A 373 -14.10 23.96 -5.81
CA PHE A 373 -13.19 25.07 -5.54
C PHE A 373 -13.41 25.69 -4.16
N LEU A 374 -14.67 25.90 -3.76
CA LEU A 374 -15.02 26.48 -2.46
C LEU A 374 -14.58 25.58 -1.27
N VAL A 375 -14.73 24.26 -1.40
CA VAL A 375 -14.32 23.33 -0.35
C VAL A 375 -12.81 23.14 -0.35
N PHE A 376 -12.22 23.06 -1.55
CA PHE A 376 -10.78 22.89 -1.71
C PHE A 376 -9.99 24.09 -1.16
N GLU A 377 -10.42 25.30 -1.49
CA GLU A 377 -9.80 26.53 -0.99
C GLU A 377 -9.86 26.62 0.54
N GLY A 378 -10.97 26.14 1.14
CA GLY A 378 -11.16 26.19 2.59
C GLY A 378 -10.51 25.05 3.41
N ARG A 379 -10.08 23.96 2.78
CA ARG A 379 -9.46 22.81 3.46
C ARG A 379 -7.94 22.79 3.39
N HIS A 380 -7.33 23.63 2.56
CA HIS A 380 -5.89 23.60 2.26
C HIS A 380 -5.40 22.17 2.00
N PRO A 381 -5.94 21.45 0.98
CA PRO A 381 -5.59 20.05 0.74
C PRO A 381 -4.09 19.94 0.49
N LYS A 382 -3.48 18.96 1.13
CA LYS A 382 -2.07 18.68 0.89
C LYS A 382 -1.90 18.26 -0.58
N ALA A 383 -0.84 18.71 -1.25
CA ALA A 383 -0.56 18.35 -2.64
C ALA A 383 -0.58 16.83 -2.88
N ARG A 384 -0.23 16.04 -1.87
CA ARG A 384 -0.28 14.56 -1.90
C ARG A 384 -1.70 14.01 -2.01
N GLU A 385 -2.70 14.66 -1.42
CA GLU A 385 -4.11 14.25 -1.54
C GLU A 385 -4.61 14.43 -2.98
N LEU A 386 -4.25 15.55 -3.61
CA LEU A 386 -4.56 15.82 -5.02
C LEU A 386 -4.00 14.75 -5.96
N VAL A 387 -2.74 14.36 -5.74
CA VAL A 387 -2.11 13.30 -6.54
C VAL A 387 -2.90 11.98 -6.41
N ILE A 388 -3.34 11.62 -5.20
CA ILE A 388 -4.07 10.37 -4.99
C ILE A 388 -5.45 10.44 -5.67
N ILE A 389 -6.16 11.56 -5.56
CA ILE A 389 -7.45 11.77 -6.24
C ILE A 389 -7.27 11.66 -7.76
N SER A 390 -6.23 12.28 -8.32
CA SER A 390 -5.93 12.20 -9.76
C SER A 390 -5.62 10.78 -10.22
N VAL A 391 -4.89 10.00 -9.40
CA VAL A 391 -4.63 8.58 -9.67
C VAL A 391 -5.93 7.76 -9.64
N LEU A 392 -6.83 8.03 -8.69
CA LEU A 392 -8.13 7.34 -8.64
C LEU A 392 -9.00 7.66 -9.86
N CYS A 393 -9.00 8.93 -10.33
CA CYS A 393 -9.64 9.30 -11.58
C CYS A 393 -9.02 8.54 -12.77
N ALA A 394 -7.70 8.49 -12.86
CA ALA A 394 -7.00 7.79 -13.94
C ALA A 394 -7.34 6.28 -13.96
N ILE A 395 -7.39 5.62 -12.79
CA ILE A 395 -7.79 4.21 -12.66
C ILE A 395 -9.24 4.02 -13.11
N ALA A 396 -10.15 4.93 -12.74
CA ALA A 396 -11.56 4.87 -13.15
C ALA A 396 -11.71 5.02 -14.67
N VAL A 397 -10.99 5.97 -15.28
CA VAL A 397 -10.97 6.18 -16.73
C VAL A 397 -10.38 4.98 -17.45
N ALA A 398 -9.21 4.49 -17.03
CA ALA A 398 -8.56 3.31 -17.60
C ALA A 398 -9.45 2.06 -17.48
N GLY A 399 -10.10 1.87 -16.33
CA GLY A 399 -11.07 0.80 -16.14
C GLY A 399 -12.26 0.91 -17.09
N ARG A 400 -12.79 2.11 -17.33
CA ARG A 400 -13.87 2.31 -18.30
C ARG A 400 -13.45 1.96 -19.72
N LEU A 401 -12.22 2.32 -20.10
CA LEU A 401 -11.65 2.00 -21.41
C LEU A 401 -11.37 0.50 -21.58
N ALA A 402 -10.82 -0.15 -20.56
CA ALA A 402 -10.52 -1.59 -20.59
C ALA A 402 -11.75 -2.47 -20.85
N PHE A 403 -12.91 -2.04 -20.36
CA PHE A 403 -14.19 -2.74 -20.53
C PHE A 403 -15.09 -2.13 -21.60
N THR A 404 -14.52 -1.47 -22.62
CA THR A 404 -15.28 -0.80 -23.71
C THR A 404 -16.20 -1.76 -24.44
N MET A 405 -15.74 -2.98 -24.71
CA MET A 405 -16.48 -3.99 -25.46
C MET A 405 -17.73 -4.54 -24.70
N LEU A 406 -17.81 -4.32 -23.38
CA LEU A 406 -18.93 -4.79 -22.57
C LEU A 406 -19.87 -3.63 -22.26
N PRO A 407 -21.11 -3.63 -22.80
CA PRO A 407 -22.09 -2.58 -22.52
C PRO A 407 -22.39 -2.50 -21.02
N GLN A 408 -22.33 -1.30 -20.46
CA GLN A 408 -22.62 -0.98 -19.04
C GLN A 408 -21.78 -1.76 -17.99
N PHE A 409 -20.91 -2.71 -18.39
CA PHE A 409 -20.07 -3.48 -17.48
C PHE A 409 -18.73 -2.76 -17.24
N LYS A 410 -18.68 -1.87 -16.25
CA LYS A 410 -17.54 -0.96 -16.03
C LYS A 410 -17.26 -0.73 -14.54
N PRO A 411 -15.96 -0.58 -14.10
CA PRO A 411 -15.59 -0.44 -12.69
C PRO A 411 -15.78 0.97 -12.12
N VAL A 412 -16.15 1.96 -12.93
CA VAL A 412 -16.11 3.39 -12.56
C VAL A 412 -16.88 3.67 -11.27
N VAL A 413 -18.15 3.24 -11.17
CA VAL A 413 -18.99 3.51 -10.01
C VAL A 413 -18.41 2.87 -8.74
N ALA A 414 -17.85 1.67 -8.85
CA ALA A 414 -17.18 1.01 -7.73
C ALA A 414 -15.98 1.84 -7.21
N ILE A 415 -15.14 2.35 -8.11
CA ILE A 415 -13.98 3.20 -7.76
C ILE A 415 -14.44 4.51 -7.13
N VAL A 416 -15.50 5.11 -7.65
CA VAL A 416 -16.11 6.33 -7.11
C VAL A 416 -16.61 6.12 -5.68
N ILE A 417 -17.32 5.01 -5.41
CA ILE A 417 -17.80 4.66 -4.07
C ILE A 417 -16.61 4.45 -3.12
N ILE A 418 -15.59 3.69 -3.54
CA ILE A 418 -14.37 3.47 -2.75
C ILE A 418 -13.68 4.80 -2.42
N SER A 419 -13.61 5.72 -3.39
CA SER A 419 -13.02 7.04 -3.21
C SER A 419 -13.80 7.88 -2.19
N GLY A 420 -15.12 7.87 -2.25
CA GLY A 420 -16.01 8.55 -1.31
C GLY A 420 -15.87 8.01 0.13
N VAL A 421 -15.81 6.69 0.28
CA VAL A 421 -15.61 6.02 1.57
C VAL A 421 -14.20 6.30 2.12
N ALA A 422 -13.19 6.33 1.25
CA ALA A 422 -11.80 6.55 1.66
C ALA A 422 -11.50 8.00 2.04
N PHE A 423 -11.88 8.98 1.21
CA PHE A 423 -11.45 10.39 1.32
C PHE A 423 -12.60 11.36 1.65
N GLY A 424 -13.83 10.85 1.79
CA GLY A 424 -15.02 11.65 2.06
C GLY A 424 -15.84 11.96 0.81
N GLY A 425 -17.08 12.44 1.03
CA GLY A 425 -18.06 12.64 -0.04
C GLY A 425 -17.57 13.59 -1.13
N GLU A 426 -16.90 14.66 -0.74
CA GLU A 426 -16.38 15.69 -1.64
C GLU A 426 -15.39 15.12 -2.65
N SER A 427 -14.42 14.32 -2.16
CA SER A 427 -13.45 13.62 -3.02
C SER A 427 -14.12 12.57 -3.90
N GLY A 428 -15.14 11.86 -3.36
CA GLY A 428 -15.93 10.91 -4.13
C GLY A 428 -16.70 11.57 -5.28
N PHE A 429 -17.30 12.74 -5.04
CA PHE A 429 -17.96 13.52 -6.08
C PHE A 429 -16.99 13.93 -7.19
N LEU A 430 -15.83 14.45 -6.80
CA LEU A 430 -14.81 14.86 -7.75
C LEU A 430 -14.32 13.71 -8.63
N VAL A 431 -13.97 12.56 -8.00
CA VAL A 431 -13.53 11.39 -8.76
C VAL A 431 -14.59 10.95 -9.74
N GLY A 432 -15.88 10.93 -9.36
CA GLY A 432 -16.99 10.59 -10.24
C GLY A 432 -17.14 11.56 -11.41
N ALA A 433 -17.22 12.85 -11.12
CA ALA A 433 -17.43 13.88 -12.14
C ALA A 433 -16.26 13.95 -13.14
N VAL A 434 -15.02 14.04 -12.64
CA VAL A 434 -13.81 14.15 -13.49
C VAL A 434 -13.61 12.86 -14.30
N SER A 435 -13.83 11.69 -13.73
CA SER A 435 -13.67 10.42 -14.46
C SER A 435 -14.65 10.32 -15.63
N MET A 436 -15.91 10.76 -15.46
CA MET A 436 -16.88 10.79 -16.56
C MET A 436 -16.50 11.79 -17.63
N LEU A 437 -16.11 13.01 -17.25
CA LEU A 437 -15.66 14.05 -18.19
C LEU A 437 -14.47 13.55 -19.03
N VAL A 438 -13.41 13.09 -18.38
CA VAL A 438 -12.18 12.68 -19.06
C VAL A 438 -12.41 11.43 -19.92
N SER A 439 -13.14 10.43 -19.43
CA SER A 439 -13.40 9.24 -20.23
C SER A 439 -14.28 9.53 -21.45
N ASN A 440 -15.20 10.50 -21.38
CA ASN A 440 -16.02 10.90 -22.52
C ASN A 440 -15.21 11.60 -23.63
N LEU A 441 -13.99 12.07 -23.36
CA LEU A 441 -13.08 12.50 -24.44
C LEU A 441 -12.76 11.33 -25.40
N MET A 442 -12.77 10.09 -24.89
CA MET A 442 -12.53 8.88 -25.69
C MET A 442 -13.83 8.26 -26.22
N PHE A 443 -14.94 8.33 -25.46
CA PHE A 443 -16.23 7.74 -25.84
C PHE A 443 -17.14 8.70 -26.64
N GLY A 444 -16.74 9.94 -26.79
CA GLY A 444 -17.52 11.02 -27.37
C GLY A 444 -18.19 11.89 -26.29
N GLN A 445 -18.04 13.19 -26.44
CA GLN A 445 -18.72 14.20 -25.65
C GLN A 445 -20.12 14.47 -26.22
N GLY A 446 -21.08 14.71 -25.36
CA GLY A 446 -22.42 15.05 -25.77
C GLY A 446 -23.26 15.60 -24.60
N PRO A 447 -24.55 15.91 -24.84
CA PRO A 447 -25.42 16.48 -23.81
C PRO A 447 -25.66 15.53 -22.62
N TRP A 448 -25.35 14.24 -22.76
CA TRP A 448 -25.35 13.26 -21.68
C TRP A 448 -24.17 13.41 -20.69
N THR A 449 -23.09 14.06 -21.08
CA THR A 449 -21.88 14.15 -20.27
C THR A 449 -22.10 14.82 -18.92
N PRO A 450 -22.75 15.98 -18.78
CA PRO A 450 -23.03 16.60 -17.48
C PRO A 450 -23.90 15.71 -16.58
N TRP A 451 -24.85 15.00 -17.15
CA TRP A 451 -25.70 14.07 -16.42
C TRP A 451 -24.93 12.89 -15.86
N GLN A 452 -24.01 12.33 -16.66
CA GLN A 452 -23.11 11.27 -16.19
C GLN A 452 -22.16 11.76 -15.09
N MET A 453 -21.59 12.97 -15.24
CA MET A 453 -20.74 13.59 -14.24
C MET A 453 -21.47 13.76 -12.91
N PHE A 454 -22.69 14.30 -12.95
CA PHE A 454 -23.53 14.48 -11.78
C PHE A 454 -23.93 13.13 -11.17
N ALA A 455 -24.43 12.20 -11.97
CA ALA A 455 -24.88 10.88 -11.49
C ALA A 455 -23.76 10.09 -10.80
N ALA A 456 -22.59 10.03 -11.41
CA ALA A 456 -21.44 9.35 -10.81
C ALA A 456 -20.90 10.10 -9.58
N GLY A 457 -20.82 11.43 -9.66
CA GLY A 457 -20.36 12.26 -8.56
C GLY A 457 -21.23 12.14 -7.31
N ILE A 458 -22.57 12.22 -7.47
CA ILE A 458 -23.49 12.15 -6.35
C ILE A 458 -23.49 10.79 -5.65
N ILE A 459 -23.25 9.70 -6.38
CA ILE A 459 -23.06 8.36 -5.79
C ILE A 459 -21.86 8.34 -4.84
N GLY A 460 -20.72 8.88 -5.29
CA GLY A 460 -19.52 8.97 -4.45
C GLY A 460 -19.71 9.89 -3.24
N PHE A 461 -20.40 11.01 -3.45
CA PHE A 461 -20.73 11.97 -2.40
C PHE A 461 -21.61 11.38 -1.30
N ILE A 462 -22.73 10.77 -1.68
CA ILE A 462 -23.66 10.12 -0.74
C ILE A 462 -22.96 8.97 -0.03
N GLY A 463 -22.18 8.13 -0.73
CA GLY A 463 -21.43 7.04 -0.15
C GLY A 463 -20.46 7.52 0.94
N GLY A 464 -19.74 8.61 0.70
CA GLY A 464 -18.85 9.22 1.69
C GLY A 464 -19.59 9.81 2.89
N ILE A 465 -20.74 10.45 2.68
CA ILE A 465 -21.57 10.98 3.76
C ILE A 465 -22.16 9.86 4.63
N LEU A 466 -22.74 8.84 4.01
CA LEU A 466 -23.33 7.69 4.71
C LEU A 466 -22.26 6.97 5.53
N PHE A 467 -21.06 6.81 4.97
CA PHE A 467 -19.94 6.25 5.70
C PHE A 467 -19.54 7.13 6.90
N LYS A 468 -19.41 8.44 6.73
CA LYS A 468 -19.08 9.38 7.81
C LYS A 468 -20.13 9.37 8.93
N LYS A 469 -21.41 9.23 8.58
CA LYS A 469 -22.51 9.09 9.55
C LYS A 469 -22.62 7.70 10.20
N GLY A 470 -21.84 6.73 9.76
CA GLY A 470 -21.89 5.36 10.29
C GLY A 470 -23.03 4.50 9.74
N LEU A 471 -23.80 5.01 8.78
CA LEU A 471 -24.91 4.29 8.12
C LEU A 471 -24.40 3.30 7.06
N LEU A 472 -23.26 3.55 6.45
CA LEU A 472 -22.59 2.65 5.51
C LEU A 472 -21.38 1.99 6.18
N GLY A 473 -21.33 0.67 6.21
CA GLY A 473 -20.19 -0.10 6.72
C GLY A 473 -19.09 -0.27 5.68
N ARG A 474 -17.86 -0.58 6.12
CA ARG A 474 -16.74 -0.96 5.23
C ARG A 474 -16.75 -2.43 4.79
N THR A 475 -17.73 -3.20 5.25
CA THR A 475 -17.86 -4.60 4.87
C THR A 475 -18.22 -4.73 3.39
N ARG A 476 -17.73 -5.78 2.74
CA ARG A 476 -18.07 -6.07 1.33
C ARG A 476 -19.57 -6.01 1.09
N THR A 477 -20.33 -6.68 1.95
CA THR A 477 -21.80 -6.76 1.82
C THR A 477 -22.45 -5.37 1.87
N SER A 478 -22.05 -4.52 2.82
CA SER A 478 -22.61 -3.17 2.95
C SER A 478 -22.30 -2.32 1.71
N LEU A 479 -21.07 -2.38 1.20
CA LEU A 479 -20.66 -1.63 0.01
C LEU A 479 -21.34 -2.16 -1.26
N CYS A 480 -21.50 -3.48 -1.40
CA CYS A 480 -22.20 -4.08 -2.53
C CYS A 480 -23.69 -3.71 -2.54
N ILE A 481 -24.36 -3.76 -1.39
CA ILE A 481 -25.79 -3.35 -1.29
C ILE A 481 -25.92 -1.86 -1.66
N TYR A 482 -25.08 -1.00 -1.08
CA TYR A 482 -25.09 0.42 -1.43
C TYR A 482 -24.81 0.63 -2.93
N GLY A 483 -23.79 -0.03 -3.47
CA GLY A 483 -23.40 0.08 -4.87
C GLY A 483 -24.53 -0.33 -5.81
N PHE A 484 -25.22 -1.43 -5.51
CA PHE A 484 -26.37 -1.89 -6.29
C PHE A 484 -27.50 -0.84 -6.29
N ILE A 485 -27.94 -0.43 -5.11
CA ILE A 485 -29.06 0.52 -4.96
C ILE A 485 -28.70 1.88 -5.58
N ALA A 486 -27.49 2.40 -5.31
CA ALA A 486 -27.07 3.70 -5.82
C ALA A 486 -26.94 3.69 -7.36
N THR A 487 -26.46 2.60 -7.95
CA THR A 487 -26.36 2.48 -9.41
C THR A 487 -27.74 2.41 -10.04
N MET A 488 -28.66 1.58 -9.51
CA MET A 488 -30.02 1.46 -10.02
C MET A 488 -30.82 2.76 -9.87
N VAL A 489 -30.84 3.33 -8.66
CA VAL A 489 -31.75 4.43 -8.34
C VAL A 489 -31.17 5.78 -8.78
N ILE A 490 -29.89 6.01 -8.53
CA ILE A 490 -29.28 7.32 -8.82
C ILE A 490 -28.78 7.37 -10.26
N TYR A 491 -27.90 6.44 -10.66
CA TYR A 491 -27.34 6.50 -12.00
C TYR A 491 -28.40 6.17 -13.06
N GLY A 492 -29.07 5.02 -12.95
CA GLY A 492 -30.14 4.61 -13.86
C GLY A 492 -31.31 5.60 -13.83
N GLY A 493 -31.73 6.04 -12.64
CA GLY A 493 -32.77 7.05 -12.47
C GLY A 493 -32.51 8.34 -13.24
N LEU A 494 -31.33 8.92 -13.06
CA LEU A 494 -30.94 10.17 -13.72
C LEU A 494 -30.71 10.01 -15.22
N MET A 495 -30.12 8.91 -15.66
CA MET A 495 -29.87 8.67 -17.10
C MET A 495 -31.14 8.35 -17.88
N ASN A 496 -32.11 7.64 -17.29
CA ASN A 496 -33.41 7.39 -17.91
C ASN A 496 -34.24 8.69 -17.95
N LEU A 497 -34.18 9.51 -16.91
CA LEU A 497 -34.79 10.84 -16.91
C LEU A 497 -34.20 11.72 -18.02
N TYR A 498 -32.86 11.75 -18.15
CA TYR A 498 -32.19 12.42 -19.25
C TYR A 498 -32.73 11.96 -20.60
N SER A 499 -32.82 10.65 -20.83
CA SER A 499 -33.31 10.09 -22.10
C SER A 499 -34.75 10.49 -22.38
N ALA A 500 -35.59 10.53 -21.37
CA ALA A 500 -36.99 11.00 -21.50
C ALA A 500 -37.05 12.50 -21.82
N LEU A 501 -36.27 13.33 -21.17
CA LEU A 501 -36.23 14.80 -21.38
C LEU A 501 -35.65 15.20 -22.73
N THR A 502 -34.76 14.40 -23.31
CA THR A 502 -34.10 14.68 -24.61
C THR A 502 -34.86 14.06 -25.80
N SER A 503 -35.91 13.27 -25.56
CA SER A 503 -36.73 12.76 -26.66
C SER A 503 -37.57 13.90 -27.27
N HIS A 504 -37.73 13.87 -28.57
CA HIS A 504 -38.42 14.92 -29.34
C HIS A 504 -39.96 14.91 -29.14
N SER A 505 -40.50 14.09 -28.25
CA SER A 505 -41.90 13.98 -27.91
C SER A 505 -42.28 14.86 -26.72
N ALA A 506 -43.53 15.31 -26.66
CA ALA A 506 -44.01 16.06 -25.49
C ALA A 506 -43.83 15.23 -24.20
N PHE A 507 -43.18 15.78 -23.21
CA PHE A 507 -42.91 15.11 -21.92
C PHE A 507 -44.26 14.74 -21.25
N ASN A 508 -44.48 13.45 -21.01
CA ASN A 508 -45.60 12.93 -20.29
C ASN A 508 -45.22 11.71 -19.41
N LEU A 509 -46.05 11.36 -18.47
CA LEU A 509 -45.77 10.27 -17.52
C LEU A 509 -45.59 8.90 -18.21
N ASN A 510 -46.40 8.60 -19.23
CA ASN A 510 -46.30 7.32 -19.96
C ASN A 510 -44.95 7.19 -20.67
N MET A 511 -44.48 8.25 -21.23
CA MET A 511 -43.17 8.32 -21.86
C MET A 511 -42.04 8.10 -20.83
N LEU A 512 -42.12 8.76 -19.68
CA LEU A 512 -41.15 8.57 -18.61
C LEU A 512 -41.09 7.09 -18.19
N ILE A 513 -42.24 6.47 -17.93
CA ILE A 513 -42.33 5.04 -17.59
C ILE A 513 -41.71 4.17 -18.69
N THR A 514 -41.98 4.49 -19.96
CA THR A 514 -41.43 3.74 -21.11
C THR A 514 -39.92 3.74 -21.10
N PHE A 515 -39.26 4.91 -20.89
CA PHE A 515 -37.80 4.99 -20.82
C PHE A 515 -37.20 4.25 -19.63
N TYR A 516 -37.87 4.28 -18.46
CA TYR A 516 -37.41 3.50 -17.30
C TYR A 516 -37.56 1.98 -17.54
N VAL A 517 -38.62 1.53 -18.16
CA VAL A 517 -38.80 0.10 -18.49
C VAL A 517 -37.78 -0.36 -19.53
N GLN A 518 -37.53 0.43 -20.56
CA GLN A 518 -36.54 0.10 -21.59
C GLN A 518 -35.08 0.17 -21.06
N GLY A 519 -34.78 1.10 -20.16
CA GLY A 519 -33.47 1.24 -19.56
C GLY A 519 -33.15 0.20 -18.49
N PHE A 520 -34.19 -0.39 -17.85
CA PHE A 520 -34.06 -1.28 -16.72
C PHE A 520 -33.08 -2.46 -16.92
N PRO A 521 -33.06 -3.18 -18.05
CA PRO A 521 -32.09 -4.26 -18.28
C PRO A 521 -30.64 -3.78 -18.25
N MET A 522 -30.36 -2.62 -18.83
CA MET A 522 -29.01 -2.04 -18.85
C MET A 522 -28.61 -1.51 -17.48
N ASP A 523 -29.54 -0.97 -16.71
CA ASP A 523 -29.32 -0.53 -15.35
C ASP A 523 -28.98 -1.70 -14.42
N ILE A 524 -29.64 -2.87 -14.61
CA ILE A 524 -29.28 -4.11 -13.89
C ILE A 524 -27.84 -4.53 -14.21
N VAL A 525 -27.44 -4.55 -15.48
CA VAL A 525 -26.07 -4.90 -15.88
C VAL A 525 -25.06 -3.98 -15.21
N HIS A 526 -25.35 -2.68 -15.20
CA HIS A 526 -24.47 -1.69 -14.55
C HIS A 526 -24.40 -1.87 -13.03
N ALA A 527 -25.52 -2.13 -12.37
CA ALA A 527 -25.59 -2.38 -10.93
C ALA A 527 -24.85 -3.68 -10.54
N VAL A 528 -25.06 -4.76 -11.29
CA VAL A 528 -24.35 -6.03 -11.09
C VAL A 528 -22.84 -5.85 -11.33
N SER A 529 -22.45 -5.14 -12.37
CA SER A 529 -21.05 -4.77 -12.61
C SER A 529 -20.43 -4.05 -11.40
N THR A 530 -21.13 -3.05 -10.88
CA THR A 530 -20.70 -2.31 -9.69
C THR A 530 -20.51 -3.23 -8.49
N VAL A 531 -21.44 -4.16 -8.25
CA VAL A 531 -21.34 -5.16 -7.18
C VAL A 531 -20.11 -6.05 -7.36
N ILE A 532 -19.87 -6.55 -8.57
CA ILE A 532 -18.72 -7.42 -8.86
C ILE A 532 -17.40 -6.69 -8.55
N PHE A 533 -17.23 -5.46 -9.06
CA PHE A 533 -16.01 -4.69 -8.83
C PHE A 533 -15.85 -4.28 -7.36
N LEU A 534 -16.93 -3.98 -6.64
CA LEU A 534 -16.87 -3.74 -5.19
C LEU A 534 -16.52 -5.01 -4.41
N PHE A 535 -17.10 -6.15 -4.78
CA PHE A 535 -16.85 -7.41 -4.10
C PHE A 535 -15.38 -7.81 -4.13
N PHE A 536 -14.72 -7.68 -5.29
CA PHE A 536 -13.31 -8.03 -5.45
C PHE A 536 -12.35 -6.90 -5.09
N GLY A 537 -12.73 -5.65 -5.37
CA GLY A 537 -11.82 -4.50 -5.31
C GLY A 537 -11.90 -3.67 -4.03
N ALA A 538 -13.05 -3.63 -3.34
CA ALA A 538 -13.26 -2.67 -2.26
C ALA A 538 -12.30 -2.87 -1.08
N GLU A 539 -12.17 -4.09 -0.54
CA GLU A 539 -11.28 -4.34 0.61
C GLU A 539 -9.81 -4.08 0.31
N PRO A 540 -9.19 -4.69 -0.76
CA PRO A 540 -7.79 -4.48 -1.02
C PRO A 540 -7.46 -3.03 -1.37
N MET A 541 -8.40 -2.33 -2.01
CA MET A 541 -8.21 -0.94 -2.39
C MET A 541 -8.32 -0.01 -1.18
N LEU A 542 -9.34 -0.18 -0.32
CA LEU A 542 -9.49 0.57 0.92
C LEU A 542 -8.31 0.34 1.87
N GLU A 543 -7.82 -0.90 2.01
CA GLU A 543 -6.64 -1.23 2.82
C GLU A 543 -5.40 -0.46 2.32
N LYS A 544 -5.16 -0.40 1.01
CA LYS A 544 -4.06 0.36 0.43
C LYS A 544 -4.22 1.87 0.62
N LEU A 545 -5.43 2.39 0.41
CA LEU A 545 -5.72 3.81 0.58
C LEU A 545 -5.56 4.26 2.04
N ASP A 546 -5.97 3.43 3.01
CA ASP A 546 -5.75 3.71 4.43
C ASP A 546 -4.27 3.78 4.79
N ARG A 547 -3.44 2.86 4.27
CA ARG A 547 -1.99 2.92 4.45
C ARG A 547 -1.38 4.21 3.87
N ILE A 548 -1.82 4.60 2.69
CA ILE A 548 -1.38 5.84 2.05
C ILE A 548 -1.75 7.04 2.94
N LYS A 549 -2.95 7.06 3.52
CA LYS A 549 -3.38 8.11 4.46
C LYS A 549 -2.49 8.19 5.69
N VAL A 550 -2.20 7.04 6.33
CA VAL A 550 -1.32 6.98 7.50
C VAL A 550 0.09 7.43 7.13
N LYS A 551 0.66 6.86 6.05
CA LYS A 551 2.03 7.16 5.60
C LYS A 551 2.25 8.64 5.29
N TYR A 552 1.26 9.31 4.74
CA TYR A 552 1.38 10.71 4.32
C TYR A 552 0.72 11.71 5.26
N GLY A 553 0.21 11.25 6.41
CA GLY A 553 -0.43 12.10 7.40
C GLY A 553 -1.67 12.81 6.84
N LEU A 554 -2.48 12.10 6.04
CA LEU A 554 -3.73 12.60 5.46
C LEU A 554 -4.95 12.31 6.35
N ILE A 555 -4.73 11.81 7.56
CA ILE A 555 -5.75 11.58 8.58
C ILE A 555 -5.75 12.80 9.48
N GLU A 556 -6.86 13.52 9.53
CA GLU A 556 -7.18 14.48 10.57
C GLU A 556 -7.89 13.79 11.74
#